data_50ec5b27a6cb678e31d97d1dc4ec51e0
#
_entry.id   50ec5b27a6cb678e31d97d1dc4ec51e0
#
_cell.length_a   1.000
_cell.length_b   1.000
_cell.length_c   1.000
_cell.angle_alpha   90.00
_cell.angle_beta   90.00
_cell.angle_gamma   90.00
#
_symmetry.space_group_name_H-M   'P 1'
#
loop_
_entity.id
_entity.type
_entity.pdbx_description
1 polymer ?
#
loop_
_entity_poly.entity_id
_entity_poly.type
_entity_poly.pdbx_seq_one_letter_code
_entity_poly.pdbx_strand_id
1 'polypeptide(L)'
;MKKWLVAYVRLHHEKKTAERLTAMNIENFLPVQEEIRQWTYRKKKIKRVVIPMMIFVHVDAAERSQVLTLSAISRYMVLHGEHTPAVIPDEQMERFKFMLDYSDEAVEMCAAPLAPGELIRVVKGPLKGLEGELVEMDGKAKVVVRLDLLGCAGVDM
;
A
#
# COMPACT_ATOMS: atom_id res chain seq x y z
N MET A 1 21.66 5.09 -1.21
CA MET A 1 20.77 4.33 -0.34
C MET A 1 19.33 4.44 -0.82
N LYS A 2 18.68 3.32 -1.04
CA LYS A 2 17.31 3.32 -1.57
C LYS A 2 16.28 3.54 -0.46
N LYS A 3 15.23 4.26 -0.79
CA LYS A 3 14.14 4.58 0.14
C LYS A 3 12.79 4.36 -0.53
N TRP A 4 11.79 3.99 0.27
CA TRP A 4 10.42 3.85 -0.22
C TRP A 4 9.75 5.21 -0.30
N LEU A 5 9.33 5.59 -1.51
CA LEU A 5 8.62 6.83 -1.79
C LEU A 5 7.26 6.50 -2.42
N VAL A 6 6.34 7.44 -2.34
CA VAL A 6 5.02 7.30 -2.96
C VAL A 6 4.96 8.24 -4.16
N ALA A 7 4.67 7.69 -5.34
CA ALA A 7 4.49 8.46 -6.56
C ALA A 7 3.01 8.52 -6.92
N TYR A 8 2.54 9.69 -7.34
CA TYR A 8 1.18 9.82 -7.86
C TYR A 8 1.12 9.40 -9.31
N VAL A 9 0.18 8.53 -9.63
CA VAL A 9 0.00 7.93 -10.94
C VAL A 9 -1.37 8.30 -11.48
N ARG A 10 -1.48 8.47 -12.79
CA ARG A 10 -2.76 8.72 -13.45
C ARG A 10 -3.72 7.55 -13.20
N LEU A 11 -4.99 7.86 -12.94
CA LEU A 11 -6.03 6.87 -12.67
C LEU A 11 -6.10 5.84 -13.81
N HIS A 12 -6.20 4.56 -13.46
CA HIS A 12 -6.22 3.41 -14.36
C HIS A 12 -4.90 3.13 -15.08
N HIS A 13 -3.82 3.84 -14.77
CA HIS A 13 -2.50 3.58 -15.32
C HIS A 13 -1.55 2.90 -14.31
N GLU A 14 -2.03 2.56 -13.13
CA GLU A 14 -1.21 2.00 -12.05
C GLU A 14 -0.49 0.72 -12.46
N LYS A 15 -1.24 -0.24 -13.02
CA LYS A 15 -0.66 -1.55 -13.40
C LYS A 15 0.36 -1.42 -14.53
N LYS A 16 0.06 -0.61 -15.53
CA LYS A 16 0.99 -0.36 -16.64
C LYS A 16 2.25 0.33 -16.16
N THR A 17 2.12 1.28 -15.24
CA THR A 17 3.25 1.99 -14.66
C THR A 17 4.14 1.03 -13.86
N ALA A 18 3.54 0.13 -13.08
CA ALA A 18 4.28 -0.90 -12.35
C ALA A 18 5.08 -1.78 -13.31
N GLU A 19 4.49 -2.22 -14.41
CA GLU A 19 5.18 -3.01 -15.43
C GLU A 19 6.35 -2.26 -16.05
N ARG A 20 6.17 -0.97 -16.36
CA ARG A 20 7.23 -0.14 -16.91
C ARG A 20 8.39 0.06 -15.94
N LEU A 21 8.09 0.30 -14.67
CA LEU A 21 9.12 0.45 -13.65
C LEU A 21 9.92 -0.84 -13.49
N THR A 22 9.25 -1.98 -13.51
CA THR A 22 9.91 -3.28 -13.46
C THR A 22 10.83 -3.49 -14.67
N ALA A 23 10.37 -3.09 -15.86
CA ALA A 23 11.19 -3.16 -17.07
C ALA A 23 12.43 -2.25 -17.02
N MET A 24 12.35 -1.17 -16.22
CA MET A 24 13.49 -0.25 -16.00
C MET A 24 14.40 -0.70 -14.85
N ASN A 25 14.16 -1.89 -14.29
CA ASN A 25 14.86 -2.41 -13.11
C ASN A 25 14.73 -1.54 -11.87
N ILE A 26 13.59 -0.87 -11.73
CA ILE A 26 13.26 -0.07 -10.55
C ILE A 26 12.32 -0.87 -9.67
N GLU A 27 12.74 -1.13 -8.43
CA GLU A 27 11.91 -1.83 -7.47
C GLU A 27 10.68 -1.00 -7.14
N ASN A 28 9.51 -1.61 -7.30
CA ASN A 28 8.24 -0.93 -7.06
C ASN A 28 7.25 -1.89 -6.41
N PHE A 29 6.23 -1.32 -5.78
CA PHE A 29 5.16 -2.10 -5.19
C PHE A 29 3.84 -1.41 -5.49
N LEU A 30 2.96 -2.10 -6.20
CA LEU A 30 1.59 -1.65 -6.42
C LEU A 30 0.68 -2.49 -5.51
N PRO A 31 0.07 -1.89 -4.47
CA PRO A 31 -0.82 -2.63 -3.59
C PRO A 31 -2.05 -3.11 -4.33
N VAL A 32 -2.14 -4.42 -4.55
CA VAL A 32 -3.30 -5.06 -5.18
C VAL A 32 -3.75 -6.23 -4.32
N GLN A 33 -5.03 -6.52 -4.37
CA GLN A 33 -5.60 -7.66 -3.67
C GLN A 33 -6.58 -8.34 -4.60
N GLU A 34 -6.54 -9.67 -4.65
CA GLU A 34 -7.49 -10.43 -5.46
C GLU A 34 -8.88 -10.34 -4.86
N GLU A 35 -9.85 -10.11 -5.71
CA GLU A 35 -11.25 -10.11 -5.32
C GLU A 35 -12.05 -10.91 -6.35
N ILE A 36 -13.09 -11.61 -5.88
CA ILE A 36 -13.97 -12.38 -6.74
C ILE A 36 -15.21 -11.53 -7.01
N ARG A 37 -15.40 -11.16 -8.29
CA ARG A 37 -16.62 -10.47 -8.71
C ARG A 37 -17.54 -11.45 -9.40
N GLN A 38 -18.81 -11.45 -8.97
CA GLN A 38 -19.84 -12.24 -9.59
C GLN A 38 -20.55 -11.40 -10.66
N TRP A 39 -20.46 -11.86 -11.91
CA TRP A 39 -21.20 -11.31 -13.04
C TRP A 39 -22.41 -12.20 -13.28
N THR A 40 -23.39 -11.76 -14.05
CA THR A 40 -24.68 -12.43 -14.23
C THR A 40 -24.58 -13.94 -14.48
N TYR A 41 -23.54 -14.39 -15.19
CA TYR A 41 -23.40 -15.80 -15.55
C TYR A 41 -22.07 -16.43 -15.14
N ARG A 42 -21.17 -15.70 -14.46
CA ARG A 42 -19.87 -16.26 -14.09
C ARG A 42 -19.20 -15.47 -12.96
N LYS A 43 -18.29 -16.13 -12.27
CA LYS A 43 -17.40 -15.51 -11.30
C LYS A 43 -16.06 -15.22 -11.97
N LYS A 44 -15.49 -14.06 -11.72
CA LYS A 44 -14.19 -13.68 -12.24
C LYS A 44 -13.31 -13.17 -11.12
N LYS A 45 -12.06 -13.68 -11.05
CA LYS A 45 -11.04 -13.14 -10.16
C LYS A 45 -10.43 -11.90 -10.81
N ILE A 46 -10.38 -10.79 -10.07
CA ILE A 46 -9.72 -9.57 -10.51
C ILE A 46 -8.76 -9.11 -9.44
N LYS A 47 -7.73 -8.37 -9.85
CA LYS A 47 -6.82 -7.72 -8.92
C LYS A 47 -7.31 -6.29 -8.70
N ARG A 48 -7.77 -6.03 -7.49
CA ARG A 48 -8.23 -4.69 -7.09
C ARG A 48 -7.04 -3.86 -6.62
N VAL A 49 -6.89 -2.66 -7.15
CA VAL A 49 -5.89 -1.71 -6.66
C VAL A 49 -6.38 -1.16 -5.33
N VAL A 50 -5.64 -1.42 -4.26
CA VAL A 50 -6.04 -1.06 -2.91
C VAL A 50 -5.96 0.46 -2.69
N ILE A 51 -4.94 1.10 -3.26
CA ILE A 51 -4.77 2.54 -3.19
C ILE A 51 -4.71 3.09 -4.62
N PRO A 52 -5.83 3.60 -5.15
CA PRO A 52 -5.83 4.16 -6.51
C PRO A 52 -4.92 5.38 -6.65
N MET A 53 -4.36 5.56 -7.84
CA MET A 53 -3.56 6.73 -8.21
C MET A 53 -2.22 6.85 -7.49
N MET A 54 -1.74 5.77 -6.88
CA MET A 54 -0.46 5.75 -6.16
C MET A 54 0.33 4.49 -6.45
N ILE A 55 1.64 4.60 -6.45
CA ILE A 55 2.55 3.46 -6.54
C ILE A 55 3.74 3.73 -5.62
N PHE A 56 4.20 2.69 -4.95
CA PHE A 56 5.39 2.78 -4.09
C PHE A 56 6.62 2.40 -4.89
N VAL A 57 7.68 3.18 -4.75
CA VAL A 57 8.97 2.92 -5.42
C VAL A 57 10.10 2.93 -4.40
N HIS A 58 11.02 1.97 -4.54
CA HIS A 58 12.19 1.84 -3.68
C HIS A 58 13.40 2.29 -4.50
N VAL A 59 13.81 3.54 -4.30
CA VAL A 59 14.72 4.22 -5.24
C VAL A 59 15.81 5.01 -4.53
N ASP A 60 16.94 5.15 -5.22
CA ASP A 60 17.99 6.10 -4.84
C ASP A 60 17.77 7.43 -5.57
N ALA A 61 18.69 8.37 -5.43
CA ALA A 61 18.54 9.70 -6.02
C ALA A 61 18.49 9.66 -7.56
N ALA A 62 19.26 8.78 -8.20
CA ALA A 62 19.27 8.67 -9.65
C ALA A 62 17.99 8.03 -10.17
N GLU A 63 17.56 6.94 -9.54
CA GLU A 63 16.32 6.25 -9.90
C GLU A 63 15.10 7.14 -9.68
N ARG A 64 15.13 7.98 -8.63
CA ARG A 64 14.06 8.92 -8.34
C ARG A 64 13.78 9.85 -9.53
N SER A 65 14.84 10.32 -10.18
CA SER A 65 14.68 11.16 -11.38
C SER A 65 14.17 10.36 -12.57
N GLN A 66 14.61 9.11 -12.72
CA GLN A 66 14.17 8.23 -13.80
C GLN A 66 12.68 7.93 -13.73
N VAL A 67 12.15 7.73 -12.53
CA VAL A 67 10.71 7.49 -12.31
C VAL A 67 9.88 8.65 -12.85
N LEU A 68 10.33 9.88 -12.64
CA LEU A 68 9.60 11.07 -13.09
C LEU A 68 9.59 11.24 -14.60
N THR A 69 10.37 10.47 -15.36
CA THR A 69 10.33 10.51 -16.83
C THR A 69 9.08 9.84 -17.40
N LEU A 70 8.38 9.02 -16.61
CA LEU A 70 7.17 8.36 -17.06
C LEU A 70 6.00 9.35 -17.10
N SER A 71 5.31 9.40 -18.23
CA SER A 71 4.22 10.37 -18.45
C SER A 71 3.04 10.16 -17.50
N ALA A 72 2.82 8.92 -17.04
CA ALA A 72 1.73 8.60 -16.12
C ALA A 72 2.01 9.04 -14.69
N ILE A 73 3.27 9.31 -14.34
CA ILE A 73 3.66 9.77 -13.01
C ILE A 73 3.76 11.29 -13.00
N SER A 74 3.01 11.92 -12.09
CA SER A 74 2.99 13.37 -11.98
C SER A 74 4.03 13.92 -11.01
N ARG A 75 4.10 13.35 -9.81
CA ARG A 75 5.01 13.81 -8.75
C ARG A 75 5.08 12.80 -7.62
N TYR A 76 6.02 13.00 -6.71
CA TYR A 76 6.08 12.25 -5.45
C TYR A 76 5.23 12.93 -4.39
N MET A 77 4.76 12.13 -3.43
CA MET A 77 4.10 12.65 -2.25
C MET A 77 5.11 13.38 -1.36
N VAL A 78 4.71 14.56 -0.90
CA VAL A 78 5.52 15.41 -0.02
C VAL A 78 4.66 15.77 1.18
N LEU A 79 5.24 15.73 2.38
CA LEU A 79 4.53 16.17 3.57
C LEU A 79 4.33 17.69 3.55
N HIS A 80 3.23 18.15 4.15
CA HIS A 80 2.92 19.57 4.20
C HIS A 80 4.07 20.37 4.80
N GLY A 81 4.55 21.38 4.08
CA GLY A 81 5.67 22.20 4.51
C GLY A 81 7.05 21.67 4.16
N GLU A 82 7.13 20.46 3.60
CA GLU A 82 8.39 19.85 3.20
C GLU A 82 8.63 20.03 1.69
N HIS A 83 9.91 19.97 1.30
CA HIS A 83 10.31 20.11 -0.11
C HIS A 83 10.85 18.81 -0.72
N THR A 84 11.15 17.83 0.11
CA THR A 84 11.68 16.53 -0.34
C THR A 84 10.58 15.48 -0.28
N PRO A 85 10.65 14.45 -1.16
CA PRO A 85 9.68 13.36 -1.09
C PRO A 85 9.64 12.70 0.28
N ALA A 86 8.44 12.41 0.74
CA ALA A 86 8.24 11.74 2.01
C ALA A 86 8.68 10.28 1.91
N VAL A 87 9.27 9.76 2.98
CA VAL A 87 9.82 8.40 3.03
C VAL A 87 8.96 7.53 3.93
N ILE A 88 8.64 6.32 3.46
CA ILE A 88 7.95 5.32 4.27
C ILE A 88 9.02 4.39 4.87
N PRO A 89 9.02 4.20 6.20
CA PRO A 89 9.96 3.27 6.83
C PRO A 89 9.82 1.85 6.28
N ASP A 90 10.95 1.15 6.12
CA ASP A 90 10.98 -0.20 5.58
C ASP A 90 10.09 -1.16 6.37
N GLU A 91 10.08 -1.04 7.70
CA GLU A 91 9.25 -1.89 8.56
C GLU A 91 7.76 -1.75 8.26
N GLN A 92 7.31 -0.52 7.99
CA GLN A 92 5.91 -0.28 7.66
C GLN A 92 5.57 -0.89 6.29
N MET A 93 6.47 -0.79 5.32
CA MET A 93 6.27 -1.41 4.01
C MET A 93 6.23 -2.93 4.12
N GLU A 94 7.08 -3.54 4.91
CA GLU A 94 7.10 -4.99 5.11
C GLU A 94 5.79 -5.49 5.73
N ARG A 95 5.30 -4.80 6.75
CA ARG A 95 4.03 -5.14 7.39
C ARG A 95 2.85 -5.00 6.45
N PHE A 96 2.85 -3.94 5.64
CA PHE A 96 1.79 -3.71 4.67
C PHE A 96 1.79 -4.79 3.59
N LYS A 97 2.96 -5.13 3.03
CA LYS A 97 3.10 -6.21 2.05
C LYS A 97 2.63 -7.54 2.62
N PHE A 98 3.02 -7.85 3.86
CA PHE A 98 2.62 -9.08 4.52
C PHE A 98 1.10 -9.15 4.65
N MET A 99 0.47 -8.07 5.08
CA MET A 99 -0.99 -8.01 5.21
C MET A 99 -1.68 -8.27 3.87
N LEU A 100 -1.21 -7.64 2.80
CA LEU A 100 -1.80 -7.81 1.47
C LEU A 100 -1.60 -9.21 0.91
N ASP A 101 -0.43 -9.82 1.17
CA ASP A 101 -0.08 -11.14 0.63
C ASP A 101 -0.85 -12.27 1.31
N TYR A 102 -1.14 -12.14 2.60
CA TYR A 102 -1.67 -13.25 3.39
C TYR A 102 -3.08 -13.07 3.91
N SER A 103 -3.68 -11.89 3.78
CA SER A 103 -5.03 -11.67 4.27
C SER A 103 -6.08 -12.33 3.35
N ASP A 104 -7.01 -13.07 3.95
CA ASP A 104 -8.18 -13.60 3.25
C ASP A 104 -9.30 -12.56 3.19
N GLU A 105 -9.25 -11.55 4.04
CA GLU A 105 -10.22 -10.48 4.11
C GLU A 105 -9.75 -9.27 3.32
N ALA A 106 -10.71 -8.45 2.87
CA ALA A 106 -10.38 -7.22 2.15
C ALA A 106 -9.59 -6.26 3.03
N VAL A 107 -8.45 -5.80 2.53
CA VAL A 107 -7.66 -4.76 3.19
C VAL A 107 -8.20 -3.41 2.77
N GLU A 108 -8.54 -2.59 3.75
CA GLU A 108 -9.08 -1.25 3.51
C GLU A 108 -8.16 -0.19 4.07
N MET A 109 -8.04 0.91 3.35
CA MET A 109 -7.25 2.06 3.81
C MET A 109 -8.13 3.00 4.61
N CYS A 110 -7.58 3.51 5.70
CA CYS A 110 -8.23 4.53 6.53
C CYS A 110 -7.35 5.77 6.53
N ALA A 111 -7.82 6.83 5.89
CA ALA A 111 -7.07 8.07 5.76
C ALA A 111 -7.16 8.94 7.02
N ALA A 112 -8.19 8.75 7.84
CA ALA A 112 -8.35 9.54 9.05
C ALA A 112 -7.33 9.13 10.11
N PRO A 113 -6.80 10.09 10.89
CA PRO A 113 -5.91 9.74 12.00
C PRO A 113 -6.67 8.88 13.01
N LEU A 114 -6.12 7.72 13.33
CA LEU A 114 -6.67 6.85 14.35
C LEU A 114 -5.86 7.01 15.64
N ALA A 115 -6.57 6.97 16.76
CA ALA A 115 -5.90 6.90 18.07
C ALA A 115 -5.02 5.64 18.10
N PRO A 116 -3.85 5.69 18.76
CA PRO A 116 -3.02 4.50 18.90
C PRO A 116 -3.80 3.37 19.58
N GLY A 117 -3.71 2.17 18.98
CA GLY A 117 -4.29 0.98 19.55
C GLY A 117 -3.24 0.16 20.31
N GLU A 118 -3.68 -0.95 20.89
CA GLU A 118 -2.78 -1.87 21.56
C GLU A 118 -1.90 -2.59 20.53
N LEU A 119 -0.60 -2.62 20.79
CA LEU A 119 0.33 -3.38 19.94
C LEU A 119 0.10 -4.88 20.13
N ILE A 120 -0.09 -5.58 19.03
CA ILE A 120 -0.38 -7.01 19.06
C ILE A 120 0.46 -7.75 18.02
N ARG A 121 0.55 -9.06 18.21
CA ARG A 121 1.05 -9.98 17.19
C ARG A 121 -0.03 -11.02 16.93
N VAL A 122 -0.36 -11.25 15.67
CA VAL A 122 -1.34 -12.26 15.28
C VAL A 122 -0.73 -13.65 15.51
N VAL A 123 -1.46 -14.52 16.21
CA VAL A 123 -0.96 -15.86 16.57
C VAL A 123 -1.65 -16.99 15.83
N LYS A 124 -2.75 -16.72 15.16
CA LYS A 124 -3.52 -17.72 14.41
C LYS A 124 -4.01 -17.17 13.10
N GLY A 125 -4.25 -18.06 12.13
CA GLY A 125 -4.84 -17.72 10.86
C GLY A 125 -3.85 -17.24 9.82
N PRO A 126 -4.34 -16.73 8.67
CA PRO A 126 -3.49 -16.34 7.54
C PRO A 126 -2.46 -15.26 7.86
N LEU A 127 -2.76 -14.38 8.80
CA LEU A 127 -1.86 -13.28 9.18
C LEU A 127 -0.95 -13.61 10.36
N LYS A 128 -0.80 -14.88 10.71
CA LYS A 128 0.06 -15.30 11.81
C LYS A 128 1.46 -14.69 11.68
N GLY A 129 1.91 -14.05 12.74
CA GLY A 129 3.21 -13.38 12.78
C GLY A 129 3.18 -11.89 12.45
N LEU A 130 2.05 -11.38 11.93
CA LEU A 130 1.93 -9.96 11.66
C LEU A 130 1.89 -9.16 12.96
N GLU A 131 2.70 -8.13 13.04
CA GLU A 131 2.68 -7.16 14.13
C GLU A 131 1.90 -5.93 13.68
N GLY A 132 0.98 -5.48 14.51
CA GLY A 132 0.15 -4.33 14.21
C GLY A 132 -0.53 -3.81 15.45
N GLU A 133 -1.56 -2.99 15.26
CA GLU A 133 -2.35 -2.44 16.37
C GLU A 133 -3.77 -2.99 16.30
N LEU A 134 -4.33 -3.31 17.46
CA LEU A 134 -5.72 -3.68 17.56
C LEU A 134 -6.54 -2.42 17.81
N VAL A 135 -7.45 -2.10 16.91
CA VAL A 135 -8.33 -0.95 17.06
C VAL A 135 -9.77 -1.38 16.85
N GLU A 136 -10.70 -0.62 17.43
CA GLU A 136 -12.12 -0.85 17.22
C GLU A 136 -12.68 0.27 16.35
N MET A 137 -13.33 -0.11 15.25
CA MET A 137 -13.95 0.81 14.31
C MET A 137 -15.33 0.29 13.94
N ASP A 138 -16.35 1.15 14.09
CA ASP A 138 -17.73 0.81 13.75
C ASP A 138 -18.23 -0.45 14.48
N GLY A 139 -17.78 -0.63 15.73
CA GLY A 139 -18.15 -1.77 16.55
C GLY A 139 -17.43 -3.07 16.21
N LYS A 140 -16.46 -3.04 15.32
CA LYS A 140 -15.66 -4.20 14.93
C LYS A 140 -14.21 -4.04 15.30
N ALA A 141 -13.58 -5.12 15.75
CA ALA A 141 -12.15 -5.14 16.00
C ALA A 141 -11.41 -5.29 14.67
N LYS A 142 -10.37 -4.49 14.48
CA LYS A 142 -9.52 -4.55 13.29
C LYS A 142 -8.06 -4.59 13.68
N VAL A 143 -7.26 -5.32 12.90
CA VAL A 143 -5.81 -5.22 12.95
C VAL A 143 -5.39 -4.19 11.92
N VAL A 144 -4.65 -3.18 12.34
CA VAL A 144 -4.17 -2.13 11.43
C VAL A 144 -2.65 -2.05 11.42
N VAL A 145 -2.13 -1.74 10.24
CA VAL A 145 -0.72 -1.45 10.03
C VAL A 145 -0.63 0.03 9.63
N ARG A 146 0.15 0.80 10.36
CA ARG A 146 0.30 2.22 10.05
C ARG A 146 1.27 2.45 8.91
N LEU A 147 0.85 3.35 8.02
CA LEU A 147 1.70 3.94 7.00
C LEU A 147 1.67 5.44 7.28
N ASP A 148 2.68 5.96 7.94
CA ASP A 148 2.68 7.32 8.49
C ASP A 148 2.15 8.39 7.54
N LEU A 149 2.37 8.21 6.23
CA LEU A 149 1.99 9.17 5.20
C LEU A 149 0.55 9.01 4.71
N LEU A 150 -0.01 7.81 4.83
CA LEU A 150 -1.26 7.43 4.18
C LEU A 150 -2.36 7.02 5.15
N GLY A 151 -2.10 7.09 6.45
CA GLY A 151 -3.01 6.58 7.46
C GLY A 151 -2.68 5.14 7.81
N CYS A 152 -3.65 4.26 7.74
CA CYS A 152 -3.41 2.86 8.05
C CYS A 152 -4.19 1.92 7.14
N ALA A 153 -3.64 0.73 6.94
CA ALA A 153 -4.30 -0.38 6.27
C ALA A 153 -4.87 -1.30 7.35
N GLY A 154 -6.10 -1.73 7.20
CA GLY A 154 -6.75 -2.54 8.21
C GLY A 154 -7.55 -3.69 7.65
N VAL A 155 -7.67 -4.75 8.43
CA VAL A 155 -8.53 -5.89 8.13
C VAL A 155 -9.35 -6.24 9.35
N ASP A 156 -10.55 -6.77 9.11
CA ASP A 156 -11.41 -7.27 10.19
C ASP A 156 -10.78 -8.49 10.84
N MET A 157 -10.93 -8.56 12.15
CA MET A 157 -10.50 -9.73 12.91
C MET A 157 -11.54 -10.81 12.93
#